data_80d44ba2e3e5664b55c15b8d997ddd7e
#
_entry.id   80d44ba2e3e5664b55c15b8d997ddd7e
#
_cell.length_a   1.000
_cell.length_b   1.000
_cell.length_c   1.000
_cell.angle_alpha   90.00
_cell.angle_beta   90.00
_cell.angle_gamma   90.00
#
_symmetry.space_group_name_H-M   'P 1'
#
loop_
_entity.id
_entity.type
_entity.pdbx_description
1 polymer ?
#
loop_
_entity_poly.entity_id
_entity_poly.type
_entity_poly.pdbx_seq_one_letter_code
_entity_poly.pdbx_strand_id
1 'polypeptide(L)'
;MIGGGDWAQVRLVVDGFRAIAAGRPIVLRSPDATRPWQHVLEPLSGYLLLAARLAQAGDPQAFAQGWNFGPDPANVRPVRDVAEGLIAAFGKGEVVVAQDPAAPHEAFALALNCDKAHQLLGWHPVWDFRETIARTVEWYARWLAGEVDLRAVTRAQIEDYRIAPRRAELDWREALAHLGTAPSAAAVGASAP
;
A
#
# COMPACT_ATOMS: atom_id res chain seq x y z
N MET A 1 -0.10 5.32 -2.59
CA MET A 1 0.27 3.89 -2.51
C MET A 1 1.22 3.58 -3.64
N ILE A 2 2.19 2.70 -3.38
CA ILE A 2 3.15 2.18 -4.37
C ILE A 2 3.28 0.66 -4.20
N GLY A 3 3.80 -0.03 -5.21
CA GLY A 3 3.93 -1.48 -5.21
C GLY A 3 4.15 -1.98 -6.64
N GLY A 4 4.37 -3.27 -6.81
CA GLY A 4 4.57 -3.88 -8.11
C GLY A 4 3.30 -3.93 -8.95
N GLY A 5 3.46 -3.92 -10.30
CA GLY A 5 2.36 -4.13 -11.25
C GLY A 5 1.50 -2.90 -11.56
N ASP A 6 1.84 -1.72 -11.05
CA ASP A 6 1.22 -0.48 -11.49
C ASP A 6 1.85 -0.01 -12.81
N TRP A 7 1.05 0.21 -13.83
CA TRP A 7 1.48 0.68 -15.16
C TRP A 7 0.81 1.98 -15.58
N ALA A 8 0.06 2.60 -14.66
CA ALA A 8 -0.60 3.87 -14.93
C ALA A 8 0.42 4.96 -15.30
N GLN A 9 -0.01 5.85 -16.18
CA GLN A 9 0.79 7.01 -16.57
C GLN A 9 0.78 8.08 -15.48
N VAL A 10 1.79 8.94 -15.49
CA VAL A 10 1.93 10.06 -14.54
C VAL A 10 2.01 9.58 -13.09
N ARG A 11 2.75 8.50 -12.87
CA ARG A 11 3.04 7.93 -11.55
C ARG A 11 4.55 7.94 -11.31
N LEU A 12 5.00 8.64 -10.28
CA LEU A 12 6.42 8.80 -9.96
C LEU A 12 7.21 7.50 -10.03
N VAL A 13 6.72 6.45 -9.37
CA VAL A 13 7.42 5.16 -9.29
C VAL A 13 7.48 4.48 -10.65
N VAL A 14 6.36 4.39 -11.35
CA VAL A 14 6.26 3.76 -12.67
C VAL A 14 7.10 4.51 -13.71
N ASP A 15 6.99 5.83 -13.73
CA ASP A 15 7.75 6.67 -14.65
C ASP A 15 9.24 6.66 -14.30
N GLY A 16 9.58 6.58 -13.00
CA GLY A 16 10.94 6.39 -12.51
C GLY A 16 11.55 5.08 -13.02
N PHE A 17 10.85 3.95 -12.92
CA PHE A 17 11.33 2.67 -13.46
C PHE A 17 11.45 2.68 -14.97
N ARG A 18 10.51 3.28 -15.69
CA ARG A 18 10.62 3.45 -17.13
C ARG A 18 11.84 4.29 -17.53
N ALA A 19 12.12 5.36 -16.77
CA ALA A 19 13.31 6.19 -16.99
C ALA A 19 14.59 5.40 -16.74
N ILE A 20 14.71 4.72 -15.60
CA ILE A 20 15.86 3.88 -15.25
C ILE A 20 16.08 2.78 -16.30
N ALA A 21 15.03 2.10 -16.74
CA ALA A 21 15.11 1.06 -17.77
C ALA A 21 15.61 1.61 -19.10
N ALA A 22 15.24 2.85 -19.44
CA ALA A 22 15.66 3.53 -20.66
C ALA A 22 17.01 4.28 -20.53
N GLY A 23 17.71 4.16 -19.39
CA GLY A 23 18.95 4.90 -19.12
C GLY A 23 18.76 6.41 -19.04
N ARG A 24 17.58 6.88 -18.65
CA ARG A 24 17.23 8.31 -18.53
C ARG A 24 17.08 8.70 -17.06
N PRO A 25 17.28 9.98 -16.71
CA PRO A 25 17.06 10.47 -15.37
C PRO A 25 15.57 10.41 -14.97
N ILE A 26 15.31 10.30 -13.68
CA ILE A 26 13.99 10.52 -13.08
C ILE A 26 13.78 12.04 -12.98
N VAL A 27 12.78 12.55 -13.67
CA VAL A 27 12.49 13.98 -13.68
C VAL A 27 11.45 14.31 -12.62
N LEU A 28 11.80 15.17 -11.66
CA LEU A 28 10.94 15.64 -10.59
C LEU A 28 10.50 17.08 -10.85
N ARG A 29 9.17 17.32 -10.82
CA ARG A 29 8.59 18.65 -10.94
C ARG A 29 8.45 19.34 -9.59
N SER A 30 8.04 18.61 -8.56
CA SER A 30 7.80 19.10 -7.20
C SER A 30 8.53 18.20 -6.18
N PRO A 31 9.88 18.28 -6.10
CA PRO A 31 10.70 17.36 -5.31
C PRO A 31 10.39 17.42 -3.81
N ASP A 32 10.04 18.60 -3.30
CA ASP A 32 9.84 18.83 -1.87
C ASP A 32 8.38 18.64 -1.42
N ALA A 33 7.47 18.36 -2.36
CA ALA A 33 6.08 18.02 -2.03
C ALA A 33 6.02 16.70 -1.27
N THR A 34 5.33 16.68 -0.13
CA THR A 34 5.21 15.49 0.73
C THR A 34 3.95 14.69 0.42
N ARG A 35 4.07 13.36 0.50
CA ARG A 35 2.95 12.42 0.29
C ARG A 35 3.00 11.30 1.33
N PRO A 36 1.84 10.70 1.66
CA PRO A 36 1.77 9.54 2.54
C PRO A 36 2.12 8.26 1.75
N TRP A 37 3.41 7.96 1.69
CA TRP A 37 3.93 6.81 0.95
C TRP A 37 3.73 5.52 1.74
N GLN A 38 3.08 4.54 1.13
CA GLN A 38 2.90 3.21 1.71
C GLN A 38 2.79 2.15 0.62
N HIS A 39 3.15 0.93 0.96
CA HIS A 39 2.94 -0.21 0.07
C HIS A 39 1.45 -0.50 -0.11
N VAL A 40 1.06 -1.01 -1.28
CA VAL A 40 -0.35 -1.30 -1.58
C VAL A 40 -0.96 -2.33 -0.62
N LEU A 41 -0.16 -3.23 -0.04
CA LEU A 41 -0.64 -4.22 0.93
C LEU A 41 -1.10 -3.59 2.25
N GLU A 42 -0.61 -2.40 2.61
CA GLU A 42 -1.04 -1.70 3.82
C GLU A 42 -2.54 -1.39 3.82
N PRO A 43 -3.07 -0.58 2.90
CA PRO A 43 -4.49 -0.29 2.90
C PRO A 43 -5.34 -1.52 2.57
N LEU A 44 -4.82 -2.50 1.79
CA LEU A 44 -5.54 -3.75 1.53
C LEU A 44 -5.75 -4.55 2.82
N SER A 45 -4.76 -4.59 3.73
CA SER A 45 -4.93 -5.23 5.04
C SER A 45 -6.01 -4.53 5.88
N GLY A 46 -6.06 -3.19 5.81
CA GLY A 46 -7.11 -2.41 6.46
C GLY A 46 -8.50 -2.69 5.90
N TYR A 47 -8.62 -2.80 4.57
CA TYR A 47 -9.91 -3.15 3.93
C TYR A 47 -10.37 -4.56 4.32
N LEU A 48 -9.47 -5.53 4.39
CA LEU A 48 -9.79 -6.89 4.81
C LEU A 48 -10.23 -6.93 6.28
N LEU A 49 -9.54 -6.20 7.16
CA LEU A 49 -9.92 -6.08 8.56
C LEU A 49 -11.30 -5.43 8.71
N LEU A 50 -11.55 -4.32 8.00
CA LEU A 50 -12.85 -3.66 8.00
C LEU A 50 -13.96 -4.58 7.50
N ALA A 51 -13.72 -5.32 6.43
CA ALA A 51 -14.68 -6.30 5.90
C ALA A 51 -15.01 -7.39 6.93
N ALA A 52 -13.98 -7.91 7.62
CA ALA A 52 -14.16 -8.89 8.69
C ALA A 52 -14.98 -8.31 9.86
N ARG A 53 -14.72 -7.06 10.26
CA ARG A 53 -15.50 -6.38 11.30
C ARG A 53 -16.95 -6.18 10.92
N LEU A 54 -17.23 -5.74 9.69
CA LEU A 54 -18.58 -5.59 9.17
C LEU A 54 -19.35 -6.92 9.16
N ALA A 55 -18.67 -8.02 8.85
CA ALA A 55 -19.29 -9.35 8.81
C ALA A 55 -19.53 -9.97 10.19
N GLN A 56 -18.73 -9.62 11.21
CA GLN A 56 -18.79 -10.20 12.55
C GLN A 56 -19.58 -9.35 13.55
N ALA A 57 -19.77 -8.06 13.28
CA ALA A 57 -20.40 -7.15 14.22
C ALA A 57 -21.89 -7.48 14.45
N GLY A 58 -22.31 -7.43 15.71
CA GLY A 58 -23.72 -7.44 16.07
C GLY A 58 -24.47 -6.19 15.58
N ASP A 59 -23.74 -5.08 15.43
CA ASP A 59 -24.17 -3.84 14.77
C ASP A 59 -23.21 -3.44 13.66
N PRO A 60 -23.46 -3.86 12.40
CA PRO A 60 -22.63 -3.47 11.27
C PRO A 60 -22.55 -1.95 11.03
N GLN A 61 -23.56 -1.18 11.47
CA GLN A 61 -23.60 0.27 11.27
C GLN A 61 -22.45 0.98 12.01
N ALA A 62 -21.94 0.41 13.09
CA ALA A 62 -20.77 0.94 13.80
C ALA A 62 -19.52 1.05 12.91
N PHE A 63 -19.41 0.17 11.89
CA PHE A 63 -18.28 0.13 10.97
C PHE A 63 -18.63 0.64 9.56
N ALA A 64 -19.90 0.80 9.21
CA ALA A 64 -20.37 1.27 7.89
C ALA A 64 -20.16 2.79 7.71
N GLN A 65 -18.90 3.23 7.71
CA GLN A 65 -18.52 4.65 7.65
C GLN A 65 -17.18 4.82 6.92
N GLY A 66 -16.78 6.07 6.66
CA GLY A 66 -15.50 6.37 6.01
C GLY A 66 -14.30 6.04 6.91
N TRP A 67 -13.26 5.43 6.35
CA TRP A 67 -12.02 5.06 7.03
C TRP A 67 -10.82 5.50 6.21
N ASN A 68 -9.76 5.95 6.89
CA ASN A 68 -8.46 6.20 6.30
C ASN A 68 -7.48 5.10 6.71
N PHE A 69 -6.73 4.57 5.75
CA PHE A 69 -5.64 3.65 5.95
C PHE A 69 -4.38 4.26 5.31
N GLY A 70 -3.55 4.88 6.10
CA GLY A 70 -2.35 5.58 5.68
C GLY A 70 -1.11 5.13 6.45
N PRO A 71 0.08 5.55 6.01
CA PRO A 71 1.32 5.21 6.69
C PRO A 71 1.44 5.95 8.03
N ASP A 72 2.35 5.47 8.88
CA ASP A 72 2.78 6.25 10.05
C ASP A 72 3.26 7.65 9.61
N PRO A 73 3.09 8.69 10.45
CA PRO A 73 3.56 10.04 10.13
C PRO A 73 5.03 10.11 9.74
N ALA A 74 5.88 9.24 10.29
CA ALA A 74 7.30 9.12 9.94
C ALA A 74 7.54 8.69 8.48
N ASN A 75 6.54 8.12 7.81
CA ASN A 75 6.60 7.70 6.40
C ASN A 75 5.96 8.73 5.43
N VAL A 76 5.55 9.89 5.94
CA VAL A 76 5.19 11.04 5.10
C VAL A 76 6.50 11.69 4.64
N ARG A 77 6.87 11.50 3.39
CA ARG A 77 8.16 11.87 2.84
C ARG A 77 8.04 12.73 1.61
N PRO A 78 9.05 13.58 1.33
CA PRO A 78 9.17 14.30 0.06
C PRO A 78 9.20 13.34 -1.14
N VAL A 79 8.74 13.82 -2.28
CA VAL A 79 8.83 13.11 -3.57
C VAL A 79 10.28 12.76 -3.91
N ARG A 80 11.22 13.62 -3.56
CA ARG A 80 12.67 13.42 -3.72
C ARG A 80 13.14 12.15 -3.01
N ASP A 81 12.74 11.94 -1.74
CA ASP A 81 13.16 10.77 -0.95
C ASP A 81 12.75 9.45 -1.62
N VAL A 82 11.57 9.43 -2.27
CA VAL A 82 11.13 8.25 -3.02
C VAL A 82 12.02 8.00 -4.23
N ALA A 83 12.28 9.04 -5.04
CA ALA A 83 13.10 8.90 -6.23
C ALA A 83 14.53 8.45 -5.89
N GLU A 84 15.14 9.05 -4.86
CA GLU A 84 16.46 8.67 -4.35
C GLU A 84 16.45 7.25 -3.76
N GLY A 85 15.40 6.89 -3.03
CA GLY A 85 15.21 5.54 -2.51
C GLY A 85 15.11 4.48 -3.61
N LEU A 86 14.38 4.78 -4.71
CA LEU A 86 14.31 3.90 -5.87
C LEU A 86 15.70 3.70 -6.51
N ILE A 87 16.46 4.79 -6.70
CA ILE A 87 17.81 4.75 -7.28
C ILE A 87 18.74 3.95 -6.38
N ALA A 88 18.75 4.23 -5.07
CA ALA A 88 19.59 3.54 -4.11
C ALA A 88 19.31 2.02 -4.07
N ALA A 89 18.02 1.64 -4.05
CA ALA A 89 17.62 0.23 -4.01
C ALA A 89 17.83 -0.49 -5.34
N PHE A 90 17.71 0.22 -6.47
CA PHE A 90 17.94 -0.35 -7.80
C PHE A 90 19.44 -0.37 -8.19
N GLY A 91 20.26 0.45 -7.54
CA GLY A 91 21.71 0.51 -7.74
C GLY A 91 22.16 1.34 -8.94
N LYS A 92 21.25 2.02 -9.64
CA LYS A 92 21.56 2.92 -10.77
C LYS A 92 20.44 3.92 -11.02
N GLY A 93 20.79 5.01 -11.71
CA GLY A 93 19.88 6.10 -12.08
C GLY A 93 20.36 7.43 -11.55
N GLU A 94 19.67 8.50 -11.92
CA GLU A 94 19.89 9.85 -11.43
C GLU A 94 18.58 10.61 -11.33
N VAL A 95 18.54 11.66 -10.53
CA VAL A 95 17.39 12.56 -10.40
C VAL A 95 17.73 13.89 -11.03
N VAL A 96 16.82 14.42 -11.82
CA VAL A 96 16.87 15.79 -12.35
C VAL A 96 15.63 16.53 -11.89
N VAL A 97 15.81 17.73 -11.37
CA VAL A 97 14.70 18.61 -11.01
C VAL A 97 14.41 19.54 -12.20
N ALA A 98 13.20 19.44 -12.74
CA ALA A 98 12.73 20.32 -13.80
C ALA A 98 11.40 20.96 -13.33
N GLN A 99 11.52 22.13 -12.74
CA GLN A 99 10.35 22.93 -12.34
C GLN A 99 9.70 23.52 -13.59
N ASP A 100 8.40 23.31 -13.71
CA ASP A 100 7.57 23.93 -14.74
C ASP A 100 6.69 25.01 -14.06
N PRO A 101 6.97 26.30 -14.25
CA PRO A 101 6.15 27.38 -13.67
C PRO A 101 4.70 27.39 -14.15
N ALA A 102 4.42 26.75 -15.29
CA ALA A 102 3.07 26.63 -15.87
C ALA A 102 2.33 25.36 -15.41
N ALA A 103 2.99 24.47 -14.63
CA ALA A 103 2.35 23.26 -14.13
C ALA A 103 1.19 23.60 -13.16
N PRO A 104 0.10 22.84 -13.18
CA PRO A 104 -0.97 23.01 -12.20
C PRO A 104 -0.43 22.95 -10.77
N HIS A 105 -0.96 23.81 -9.91
CA HIS A 105 -0.57 23.86 -8.52
C HIS A 105 -0.96 22.53 -7.82
N GLU A 106 0.03 21.74 -7.48
CA GLU A 106 -0.16 20.54 -6.66
C GLU A 106 -0.11 20.90 -5.17
N ALA A 107 -0.92 20.22 -4.35
CA ALA A 107 -0.85 20.36 -2.90
C ALA A 107 0.58 20.07 -2.44
N PHE A 108 1.19 21.02 -1.72
CA PHE A 108 2.56 20.90 -1.24
C PHE A 108 2.70 19.77 -0.20
N ALA A 109 1.70 19.63 0.69
CA ALA A 109 1.69 18.61 1.72
C ALA A 109 0.37 17.85 1.70
N LEU A 110 0.45 16.53 1.77
CA LEU A 110 -0.70 15.64 1.93
C LEU A 110 -0.35 14.59 2.97
N ALA A 111 -1.18 14.48 4.00
CA ALA A 111 -1.14 13.44 5.01
C ALA A 111 -2.54 12.89 5.25
N LEU A 112 -2.63 11.70 5.86
CA LEU A 112 -3.88 11.09 6.27
C LEU A 112 -3.91 11.01 7.79
N ASN A 113 -5.04 11.39 8.40
CA ASN A 113 -5.30 11.04 9.78
C ASN A 113 -5.91 9.64 9.84
N CYS A 114 -5.24 8.73 10.53
CA CYS A 114 -5.62 7.32 10.67
C CYS A 114 -5.98 6.95 12.11
N ASP A 115 -6.10 7.91 13.02
CA ASP A 115 -6.39 7.68 14.46
C ASP A 115 -7.64 6.82 14.65
N LYS A 116 -8.67 7.03 13.84
CA LYS A 116 -9.88 6.24 13.87
C LYS A 116 -9.62 4.75 13.57
N ALA A 117 -8.82 4.46 12.55
CA ALA A 117 -8.47 3.08 12.20
C ALA A 117 -7.60 2.44 13.29
N HIS A 118 -6.67 3.21 13.87
CA HIS A 118 -5.84 2.76 14.98
C HIS A 118 -6.68 2.43 16.22
N GLN A 119 -7.56 3.32 16.64
CA GLN A 119 -8.31 3.19 17.89
C GLN A 119 -9.48 2.22 17.80
N LEU A 120 -10.23 2.21 16.70
CA LEU A 120 -11.48 1.45 16.61
C LEU A 120 -11.33 0.11 15.89
N LEU A 121 -10.36 -0.01 14.98
CA LEU A 121 -10.07 -1.27 14.29
C LEU A 121 -8.82 -1.97 14.83
N GLY A 122 -7.94 -1.26 15.57
CA GLY A 122 -6.62 -1.77 15.93
C GLY A 122 -5.69 -1.94 14.72
N TRP A 123 -6.03 -1.32 13.59
CA TRP A 123 -5.20 -1.42 12.38
C TRP A 123 -4.00 -0.47 12.45
N HIS A 124 -2.82 -0.99 12.16
CA HIS A 124 -1.59 -0.22 12.02
C HIS A 124 -0.83 -0.68 10.79
N PRO A 125 -0.08 0.21 10.11
CA PRO A 125 0.81 -0.19 9.03
C PRO A 125 1.94 -1.07 9.56
N VAL A 126 2.43 -1.96 8.70
CA VAL A 126 3.44 -2.98 9.02
C VAL A 126 4.80 -2.59 8.47
N TRP A 127 4.85 -2.23 7.20
CA TRP A 127 6.08 -1.87 6.52
C TRP A 127 6.36 -0.38 6.61
N ASP A 128 7.57 -0.04 6.98
CA ASP A 128 8.05 1.32 6.95
C ASP A 128 8.34 1.80 5.52
N PHE A 129 8.81 3.03 5.39
CA PHE A 129 9.16 3.62 4.10
C PHE A 129 10.26 2.81 3.38
N ARG A 130 11.28 2.36 4.10
CA ARG A 130 12.41 1.62 3.53
C ARG A 130 11.94 0.28 2.97
N GLU A 131 11.16 -0.48 3.74
CA GLU A 131 10.61 -1.76 3.29
C GLU A 131 9.66 -1.56 2.11
N THR A 132 8.82 -0.54 2.15
CA THR A 132 7.93 -0.17 1.05
C THR A 132 8.70 0.06 -0.27
N ILE A 133 9.81 0.82 -0.22
CA ILE A 133 10.68 1.04 -1.38
C ILE A 133 11.34 -0.27 -1.82
N ALA A 134 11.91 -1.03 -0.90
CA ALA A 134 12.62 -2.27 -1.20
C ALA A 134 11.69 -3.28 -1.92
N ARG A 135 10.48 -3.51 -1.42
CA ARG A 135 9.50 -4.41 -2.03
C ARG A 135 9.01 -3.93 -3.38
N THR A 136 8.81 -2.64 -3.54
CA THR A 136 8.44 -2.05 -4.82
C THR A 136 9.55 -2.24 -5.86
N VAL A 137 10.80 -1.94 -5.49
CA VAL A 137 11.96 -2.09 -6.37
C VAL A 137 12.19 -3.56 -6.73
N GLU A 138 12.11 -4.48 -5.76
CA GLU A 138 12.24 -5.92 -6.00
C GLU A 138 11.32 -6.39 -7.13
N TRP A 139 10.05 -6.02 -7.10
CA TRP A 139 9.08 -6.43 -8.10
C TRP A 139 9.45 -5.92 -9.50
N TYR A 140 9.77 -4.63 -9.62
CA TYR A 140 10.15 -4.05 -10.92
C TYR A 140 11.52 -4.53 -11.41
N ALA A 141 12.47 -4.80 -10.52
CA ALA A 141 13.77 -5.38 -10.88
C ALA A 141 13.60 -6.79 -11.47
N ARG A 142 12.73 -7.62 -10.89
CA ARG A 142 12.40 -8.94 -11.45
C ARG A 142 11.75 -8.82 -12.82
N TRP A 143 10.82 -7.89 -12.99
CA TRP A 143 10.23 -7.63 -14.29
C TRP A 143 11.27 -7.20 -15.34
N LEU A 144 12.16 -6.27 -14.99
CA LEU A 144 13.24 -5.81 -15.88
C LEU A 144 14.26 -6.90 -16.21
N ALA A 145 14.46 -7.86 -15.31
CA ALA A 145 15.30 -9.04 -15.55
C ALA A 145 14.61 -10.11 -16.43
N GLY A 146 13.37 -9.88 -16.86
CA GLY A 146 12.62 -10.82 -17.69
C GLY A 146 11.98 -11.97 -16.90
N GLU A 147 11.74 -11.82 -15.60
CA GLU A 147 11.04 -12.82 -14.79
C GLU A 147 9.66 -13.11 -15.38
N VAL A 148 9.40 -14.39 -15.65
CA VAL A 148 8.19 -14.84 -16.32
C VAL A 148 7.02 -14.95 -15.34
N ASP A 149 7.28 -15.32 -14.07
CA ASP A 149 6.24 -15.50 -13.06
C ASP A 149 6.23 -14.38 -12.01
N LEU A 150 5.81 -13.19 -12.42
CA LEU A 150 5.59 -12.06 -11.51
C LEU A 150 4.47 -12.31 -10.49
N ARG A 151 3.60 -13.30 -10.73
CA ARG A 151 2.63 -13.75 -9.73
C ARG A 151 3.31 -14.40 -8.54
N ALA A 152 4.35 -15.21 -8.78
CA ALA A 152 5.12 -15.82 -7.69
C ALA A 152 5.78 -14.74 -6.83
N VAL A 153 6.36 -13.70 -7.46
CA VAL A 153 6.91 -12.54 -6.74
C VAL A 153 5.85 -11.86 -5.88
N THR A 154 4.68 -11.58 -6.45
CA THR A 154 3.57 -10.94 -5.72
C THR A 154 3.08 -11.82 -4.56
N ARG A 155 2.94 -13.14 -4.76
CA ARG A 155 2.55 -14.07 -3.70
C ARG A 155 3.56 -14.14 -2.57
N ALA A 156 4.87 -14.13 -2.90
CA ALA A 156 5.92 -14.07 -1.90
C ALA A 156 5.83 -12.80 -1.05
N GLN A 157 5.63 -11.65 -1.69
CA GLN A 157 5.45 -10.38 -0.96
C GLN A 157 4.19 -10.36 -0.08
N ILE A 158 3.09 -10.96 -0.53
CA ILE A 158 1.88 -11.12 0.30
C ILE A 158 2.19 -12.01 1.51
N GLU A 159 2.90 -13.11 1.32
CA GLU A 159 3.27 -14.01 2.42
C GLU A 159 4.22 -13.33 3.40
N ASP A 160 5.25 -12.63 2.92
CA ASP A 160 6.16 -11.86 3.74
C ASP A 160 5.42 -10.79 4.55
N TYR A 161 4.46 -10.10 3.93
CA TYR A 161 3.59 -9.14 4.60
C TYR A 161 2.73 -9.81 5.67
N ARG A 162 2.22 -11.02 5.38
CA ARG A 162 1.39 -11.80 6.29
C ARG A 162 2.14 -12.23 7.55
N ILE A 163 3.41 -12.60 7.44
CA ILE A 163 4.22 -13.08 8.57
C ILE A 163 5.04 -11.97 9.26
N ALA A 164 5.07 -10.76 8.69
CA ALA A 164 5.82 -9.65 9.26
C ALA A 164 5.34 -9.33 10.70
N PRO A 165 6.27 -8.97 11.61
CA PRO A 165 5.91 -8.58 12.98
C PRO A 165 4.96 -7.38 12.97
N ARG A 166 3.87 -7.48 13.73
CA ARG A 166 2.87 -6.42 13.87
C ARG A 166 2.87 -5.90 15.29
N ARG A 167 2.47 -4.64 15.47
CA ARG A 167 2.07 -4.15 16.78
C ARG A 167 0.86 -4.97 17.24
N ALA A 168 0.90 -5.49 18.46
CA ALA A 168 0.08 -6.60 18.97
C ALA A 168 -1.39 -6.25 19.27
N GLU A 169 -2.10 -5.57 18.36
CA GLU A 169 -3.53 -5.31 18.54
C GLU A 169 -4.27 -5.71 17.28
N LEU A 170 -5.04 -6.78 17.37
CA LEU A 170 -6.01 -7.32 16.39
C LEU A 170 -5.45 -7.63 14.99
N ASP A 171 -5.13 -8.90 14.80
CA ASP A 171 -4.70 -9.44 13.53
C ASP A 171 -5.91 -9.70 12.62
N TRP A 172 -5.97 -9.03 11.45
CA TRP A 172 -6.98 -9.31 10.43
C TRP A 172 -7.02 -10.79 10.01
N ARG A 173 -5.92 -11.54 10.20
CA ARG A 173 -5.83 -12.99 9.95
C ARG A 173 -6.72 -13.78 10.91
N GLU A 174 -6.71 -13.41 12.19
CA GLU A 174 -7.60 -14.01 13.19
C GLU A 174 -9.05 -13.65 12.87
N ALA A 175 -9.30 -12.39 12.51
CA ALA A 175 -10.63 -11.95 12.12
C ALA A 175 -11.17 -12.71 10.88
N LEU A 176 -10.33 -12.98 9.87
CA LEU A 176 -10.71 -13.77 8.68
C LEU A 176 -10.86 -15.28 8.96
N ALA A 177 -10.04 -15.84 9.87
CA ALA A 177 -10.13 -17.25 10.24
C ALA A 177 -11.52 -17.60 10.78
N HIS A 178 -12.13 -16.69 11.53
CA HIS A 178 -13.49 -16.86 12.06
C HIS A 178 -14.61 -16.78 11.01
N LEU A 179 -14.36 -16.13 9.85
CA LEU A 179 -15.34 -16.12 8.74
C LEU A 179 -15.42 -17.47 8.02
N GLY A 180 -14.32 -18.23 7.99
CA GLY A 180 -14.29 -19.59 7.40
C GLY A 180 -15.02 -20.66 8.22
N THR A 181 -15.36 -20.35 9.46
CA THR A 181 -16.06 -21.27 10.39
C THR A 181 -17.54 -20.93 10.57
N ALA A 182 -18.08 -19.95 9.84
CA ALA A 182 -19.50 -19.62 9.89
C ALA A 182 -20.34 -20.85 9.44
N PRO A 183 -21.37 -21.25 10.16
CA PRO A 183 -22.21 -22.38 9.77
C PRO A 183 -22.84 -22.09 8.40
N SER A 184 -22.75 -23.09 7.53
CA SER A 184 -23.41 -23.10 6.22
C SER A 184 -24.87 -22.67 6.37
N ALA A 185 -25.30 -21.73 5.51
CA ALA A 185 -26.66 -21.20 5.46
C ALA A 185 -27.75 -22.27 5.02
N ALA A 186 -27.53 -23.52 5.37
CA ALA A 186 -28.38 -24.67 5.01
C ALA A 186 -29.44 -25.04 6.08
N ALA A 187 -29.80 -24.12 6.97
CA ALA A 187 -30.84 -24.42 8.00
C ALA A 187 -31.89 -23.32 8.17
N VAL A 188 -32.29 -22.66 7.07
CA VAL A 188 -33.48 -21.80 7.08
C VAL A 188 -34.41 -22.30 5.95
N GLY A 189 -35.05 -23.37 6.23
CA GLY A 189 -36.05 -23.94 5.30
C GLY A 189 -36.97 -24.88 6.01
N ALA A 190 -38.23 -24.48 6.10
CA ALA A 190 -39.39 -25.27 6.49
C ALA A 190 -39.92 -25.07 7.92
N SER A 191 -40.72 -24.05 8.09
CA SER A 191 -41.99 -24.19 8.80
C SER A 191 -42.90 -23.01 8.40
N ALA A 192 -43.80 -23.29 7.51
CA ALA A 192 -45.04 -22.54 7.38
C ALA A 192 -46.21 -23.54 7.44
N PRO A 193 -47.26 -23.24 8.22
CA PRO A 193 -48.48 -23.99 8.18
C PRO A 193 -49.31 -23.68 6.94
#